data_1ada916f70c81b57f7ba690851e898b6
#
_entry.id   1ada916f70c81b57f7ba690851e898b6
#
_cell.length_a   1.000
_cell.length_b   1.000
_cell.length_c   1.000
_cell.angle_alpha   90.00
_cell.angle_beta   90.00
_cell.angle_gamma   90.00
#
_symmetry.space_group_name_H-M   'P 1'
#
loop_
_entity.id
_entity.type
_entity.pdbx_description
1 polymer ?
#
loop_
_entity_poly.entity_id
_entity_poly.type
_entity_poly.pdbx_seq_one_letter_code
_entity_poly.pdbx_strand_id
1 'polypeptide(L)'
;MKTIKYFIVVLVSSVLFSLIGCTDDYHTSNSPNFKLGFSEDTISFDTVFTTIGTPTNQLVIYNKNKYGIKFDAYLAGGNGSPFKINMDGNSGTTFSDMEIRDNDSAYCFISATLKQQDRTTPTPVTDSLIFILESGIQQQVQIIAYGQDVIILKGKTITSDTLFTSEYPFYIYDSLVVAADA
;
A
#
# COMPACT_ATOMS: atom_id res chain seq x y z
N MET A 1 -37.93 -7.61 -53.63
CA MET A 1 -38.60 -7.34 -52.33
C MET A 1 -38.49 -8.48 -51.31
N LYS A 2 -38.54 -9.75 -51.67
CA LYS A 2 -38.41 -10.87 -50.68
C LYS A 2 -36.99 -10.95 -50.07
N THR A 3 -35.93 -10.78 -50.83
CA THR A 3 -34.55 -10.82 -50.39
C THR A 3 -34.17 -9.73 -49.37
N ILE A 4 -34.72 -8.53 -49.51
CA ILE A 4 -34.47 -7.42 -48.56
C ILE A 4 -35.14 -7.72 -47.21
N LYS A 5 -36.29 -8.35 -47.21
CA LYS A 5 -36.95 -8.75 -45.96
C LYS A 5 -36.14 -9.77 -45.15
N TYR A 6 -35.56 -10.76 -45.84
CA TYR A 6 -34.69 -11.74 -45.19
C TYR A 6 -33.42 -11.11 -44.64
N PHE A 7 -32.83 -10.16 -45.38
CA PHE A 7 -31.65 -9.44 -44.92
C PHE A 7 -31.89 -8.60 -43.69
N ILE A 8 -33.05 -7.93 -43.61
CA ILE A 8 -33.47 -7.16 -42.41
C ILE A 8 -33.71 -8.09 -41.22
N VAL A 9 -34.36 -9.25 -41.43
CA VAL A 9 -34.60 -10.21 -40.33
C VAL A 9 -33.32 -10.79 -39.80
N VAL A 10 -32.34 -11.12 -40.63
CA VAL A 10 -31.04 -11.61 -40.21
C VAL A 10 -30.25 -10.52 -39.47
N LEU A 11 -30.30 -9.27 -39.94
CA LEU A 11 -29.64 -8.15 -39.29
C LEU A 11 -30.22 -7.87 -37.88
N VAL A 12 -31.54 -7.86 -37.77
CA VAL A 12 -32.26 -7.68 -36.48
C VAL A 12 -31.98 -8.84 -35.51
N SER A 13 -31.95 -10.07 -36.03
CA SER A 13 -31.60 -11.24 -35.21
C SER A 13 -30.18 -11.18 -34.72
N SER A 14 -29.21 -10.72 -35.52
CA SER A 14 -27.81 -10.53 -35.13
C SER A 14 -27.65 -9.47 -34.05
N VAL A 15 -28.39 -8.36 -34.13
CA VAL A 15 -28.39 -7.29 -33.12
C VAL A 15 -29.02 -7.74 -31.80
N LEU A 16 -30.07 -8.57 -31.84
CA LEU A 16 -30.65 -9.10 -30.60
C LEU A 16 -29.73 -10.08 -29.86
N PHE A 17 -28.89 -10.84 -30.57
CA PHE A 17 -27.94 -11.75 -29.96
C PHE A 17 -26.78 -11.04 -29.26
N SER A 18 -26.44 -9.80 -29.65
CA SER A 18 -25.37 -9.01 -29.03
C SER A 18 -25.77 -8.33 -27.71
N LEU A 19 -27.04 -8.40 -27.31
CA LEU A 19 -27.54 -7.81 -26.06
C LEU A 19 -27.60 -8.78 -24.87
N ILE A 20 -27.20 -10.04 -25.05
CA ILE A 20 -27.06 -10.98 -23.94
C ILE A 20 -25.71 -10.69 -23.28
N GLY A 21 -25.64 -9.62 -22.49
CA GLY A 21 -24.54 -9.37 -21.59
C GLY A 21 -24.58 -10.39 -20.46
N CYS A 22 -23.44 -10.98 -20.15
CA CYS A 22 -23.24 -11.75 -18.92
C CYS A 22 -23.52 -10.81 -17.74
N THR A 23 -24.66 -10.98 -17.05
CA THR A 23 -24.84 -10.42 -15.72
C THR A 23 -24.18 -11.42 -14.77
N ASP A 24 -22.97 -11.11 -14.28
CA ASP A 24 -22.40 -11.80 -13.14
C ASP A 24 -23.37 -11.59 -11.96
N ASP A 25 -23.97 -12.64 -11.46
CA ASP A 25 -24.75 -12.64 -10.21
C ASP A 25 -23.74 -12.56 -9.04
N TYR A 26 -23.10 -11.40 -8.93
CA TYR A 26 -22.13 -11.13 -7.88
C TYR A 26 -22.88 -10.68 -6.61
N HIS A 27 -22.64 -11.37 -5.50
CA HIS A 27 -23.24 -11.07 -4.22
C HIS A 27 -22.19 -10.84 -3.14
N THR A 28 -22.37 -9.79 -2.36
CA THR A 28 -21.60 -9.57 -1.12
C THR A 28 -22.35 -10.24 0.05
N SER A 29 -21.63 -10.55 1.11
CA SER A 29 -22.18 -11.11 2.33
C SER A 29 -21.56 -10.47 3.56
N ASN A 30 -22.41 -10.11 4.53
CA ASN A 30 -22.03 -9.63 5.86
C ASN A 30 -22.04 -10.75 6.91
N SER A 31 -21.79 -11.99 6.52
CA SER A 31 -21.73 -13.13 7.44
C SER A 31 -20.62 -12.93 8.47
N PRO A 32 -20.91 -13.11 9.79
CA PRO A 32 -19.89 -13.00 10.83
C PRO A 32 -18.84 -14.13 10.80
N ASN A 33 -19.02 -15.13 9.95
CA ASN A 33 -18.05 -16.20 9.76
C ASN A 33 -16.98 -15.87 8.70
N PHE A 34 -17.19 -14.82 7.91
CA PHE A 34 -16.27 -14.43 6.85
C PHE A 34 -15.19 -13.51 7.37
N LYS A 35 -13.97 -13.75 6.93
CA LYS A 35 -12.78 -12.98 7.30
C LYS A 35 -11.94 -12.75 6.06
N LEU A 36 -11.19 -11.66 6.07
CA LEU A 36 -10.09 -11.43 5.13
C LEU A 36 -8.89 -12.30 5.53
N GLY A 37 -8.16 -12.78 4.54
CA GLY A 37 -6.82 -13.35 4.72
C GLY A 37 -5.77 -12.31 4.36
N PHE A 38 -4.58 -12.42 4.93
CA PHE A 38 -3.46 -11.54 4.64
C PHE A 38 -2.24 -12.37 4.25
N SER A 39 -1.40 -11.85 3.36
CA SER A 39 -0.13 -12.49 3.04
C SER A 39 0.82 -12.53 4.24
N GLU A 40 0.72 -11.52 5.10
CA GLU A 40 1.51 -11.36 6.32
C GLU A 40 0.66 -10.69 7.40
N ASP A 41 0.89 -11.01 8.66
CA ASP A 41 0.25 -10.37 9.81
C ASP A 41 1.02 -9.12 10.29
N THR A 42 2.29 -9.00 9.85
CA THR A 42 3.18 -7.89 10.20
C THR A 42 4.02 -7.50 8.99
N ILE A 43 3.91 -6.25 8.57
CA ILE A 43 4.78 -5.65 7.56
C ILE A 43 5.97 -5.00 8.27
N SER A 44 7.15 -5.57 8.07
CA SER A 44 8.38 -5.08 8.70
C SER A 44 9.27 -4.37 7.67
N PHE A 45 9.66 -3.16 8.02
CA PHE A 45 10.76 -2.45 7.38
C PHE A 45 12.00 -2.62 8.25
N ASP A 46 13.14 -2.91 7.62
CA ASP A 46 14.43 -2.90 8.30
C ASP A 46 14.77 -1.50 8.81
N THR A 47 16.04 -1.23 9.06
CA THR A 47 16.47 0.12 9.46
C THR A 47 16.12 1.14 8.39
N VAL A 48 15.30 2.11 8.78
CA VAL A 48 14.84 3.22 7.93
C VAL A 48 15.57 4.48 8.38
N PHE A 49 16.36 5.05 7.49
CA PHE A 49 16.97 6.35 7.74
C PHE A 49 15.91 7.45 7.70
N THR A 50 15.91 8.28 8.76
CA THR A 50 14.93 9.36 8.89
C THR A 50 15.05 10.35 7.73
N THR A 51 13.94 10.97 7.35
CA THR A 51 13.77 11.86 6.20
C THR A 51 13.96 11.22 4.81
N ILE A 52 14.36 9.95 4.75
CA ILE A 52 14.50 9.19 3.51
C ILE A 52 13.33 8.22 3.39
N GLY A 53 12.65 8.24 2.24
CA GLY A 53 11.55 7.30 1.96
C GLY A 53 12.07 5.89 1.73
N THR A 54 11.33 4.89 2.21
CA THR A 54 11.65 3.48 1.99
C THR A 54 11.22 3.01 0.59
N PRO A 55 11.75 1.90 0.11
CA PRO A 55 11.06 1.07 -0.87
C PRO A 55 9.67 0.71 -0.36
N THR A 56 8.80 0.34 -1.30
CA THR A 56 7.43 -0.04 -0.98
C THR A 56 7.33 -1.53 -0.69
N ASN A 57 6.73 -1.90 0.44
CA ASN A 57 6.35 -3.27 0.75
C ASN A 57 4.91 -3.53 0.29
N GLN A 58 4.64 -4.76 -0.11
CA GLN A 58 3.34 -5.20 -0.61
C GLN A 58 2.66 -6.11 0.42
N LEU A 59 1.42 -5.80 0.75
CA LEU A 59 0.50 -6.67 1.47
C LEU A 59 -0.57 -7.14 0.48
N VAL A 60 -0.82 -8.44 0.42
CA VAL A 60 -1.93 -9.00 -0.35
C VAL A 60 -3.06 -9.33 0.62
N ILE A 61 -4.26 -8.85 0.29
CA ILE A 61 -5.49 -9.05 1.06
C ILE A 61 -6.35 -10.02 0.27
N TYR A 62 -6.65 -11.17 0.84
CA TYR A 62 -7.39 -12.25 0.19
C TYR A 62 -8.83 -12.32 0.71
N ASN A 63 -9.76 -12.49 -0.20
CA ASN A 63 -11.08 -13.01 0.13
C ASN A 63 -11.19 -14.47 -0.35
N LYS A 64 -11.05 -15.42 0.55
CA LYS A 64 -11.18 -16.87 0.27
C LYS A 64 -12.61 -17.40 0.54
N ASN A 65 -13.58 -16.49 0.70
CA ASN A 65 -14.97 -16.84 0.96
C ASN A 65 -15.74 -16.98 -0.37
N LYS A 66 -16.94 -17.53 -0.28
CA LYS A 66 -17.82 -17.81 -1.44
C LYS A 66 -18.59 -16.59 -1.94
N TYR A 67 -18.50 -15.46 -1.25
CA TYR A 67 -19.17 -14.20 -1.56
C TYR A 67 -18.19 -13.06 -1.39
N GLY A 68 -18.44 -11.95 -2.05
CA GLY A 68 -17.69 -10.74 -1.85
C GLY A 68 -17.76 -10.22 -0.42
N ILE A 69 -16.68 -9.58 0.03
CA ILE A 69 -16.59 -8.92 1.33
C ILE A 69 -16.42 -7.42 1.12
N LYS A 70 -17.25 -6.64 1.81
CA LYS A 70 -17.08 -5.19 1.95
C LYS A 70 -16.43 -4.86 3.28
N PHE A 71 -15.55 -3.87 3.26
CA PHE A 71 -14.85 -3.42 4.45
C PHE A 71 -14.36 -1.98 4.32
N ASP A 72 -14.17 -1.35 5.46
CA ASP A 72 -13.40 -0.12 5.60
C ASP A 72 -12.01 -0.45 6.12
N ALA A 73 -11.01 0.36 5.76
CA ALA A 73 -9.67 0.22 6.30
C ALA A 73 -9.07 1.57 6.66
N TYR A 74 -8.23 1.62 7.70
CA TYR A 74 -7.55 2.85 8.08
C TYR A 74 -6.27 2.58 8.88
N LEU A 75 -5.33 3.52 8.81
CA LEU A 75 -4.17 3.57 9.68
C LEU A 75 -4.58 4.09 11.06
N ALA A 76 -4.19 3.38 12.13
CA ALA A 76 -4.50 3.78 13.50
C ALA A 76 -3.90 5.16 13.85
N GLY A 77 -2.70 5.47 13.38
CA GLY A 77 -2.05 6.77 13.52
C GLY A 77 -2.62 7.88 12.64
N GLY A 78 -3.55 7.56 11.73
CA GLY A 78 -4.19 8.50 10.83
C GLY A 78 -3.18 9.37 10.06
N ASN A 79 -3.48 10.66 9.92
CA ASN A 79 -2.60 11.62 9.22
C ASN A 79 -1.26 11.89 9.94
N GLY A 80 -1.12 11.47 11.19
CA GLY A 80 0.13 11.54 11.95
C GLY A 80 1.08 10.37 11.70
N SER A 81 0.61 9.31 11.06
CA SER A 81 1.39 8.13 10.75
C SER A 81 2.58 8.45 9.83
N PRO A 82 3.77 7.89 10.09
CA PRO A 82 4.89 7.98 9.16
C PRO A 82 4.75 7.02 7.97
N PHE A 83 3.76 6.13 8.00
CA PHE A 83 3.47 5.18 6.93
C PHE A 83 2.49 5.77 5.92
N LYS A 84 2.71 5.41 4.66
CA LYS A 84 1.85 5.81 3.53
C LYS A 84 1.28 4.56 2.91
N ILE A 85 -0.02 4.57 2.69
CA ILE A 85 -0.76 3.45 2.14
C ILE A 85 -1.28 3.81 0.74
N ASN A 86 -1.14 2.86 -0.19
CA ASN A 86 -1.90 2.84 -1.43
C ASN A 86 -2.62 1.49 -1.49
N MET A 87 -3.94 1.51 -1.40
CA MET A 87 -4.79 0.33 -1.44
C MET A 87 -5.60 0.33 -2.73
N ASP A 88 -5.39 -0.67 -3.54
CA ASP A 88 -6.08 -0.84 -4.84
C ASP A 88 -6.07 0.45 -5.70
N GLY A 89 -4.90 1.09 -5.78
CA GLY A 89 -4.70 2.33 -6.54
C GLY A 89 -5.06 3.62 -5.78
N ASN A 90 -5.74 3.55 -4.64
CA ASN A 90 -6.13 4.70 -3.83
C ASN A 90 -5.11 4.99 -2.74
N SER A 91 -4.59 6.21 -2.68
CA SER A 91 -3.64 6.64 -1.65
C SER A 91 -4.34 7.39 -0.54
N GLY A 92 -4.04 7.03 0.72
CA GLY A 92 -4.65 7.69 1.88
C GLY A 92 -4.31 7.04 3.21
N THR A 93 -5.00 7.50 4.24
CA THR A 93 -4.94 6.91 5.60
C THR A 93 -6.28 6.27 6.00
N THR A 94 -7.32 6.47 5.20
CA THR A 94 -8.66 5.90 5.39
C THR A 94 -9.21 5.51 4.01
N PHE A 95 -9.82 4.34 3.95
CA PHE A 95 -10.38 3.73 2.75
C PHE A 95 -11.78 3.21 3.12
N SER A 96 -12.80 3.72 2.47
CA SER A 96 -14.20 3.35 2.73
C SER A 96 -14.77 2.60 1.54
N ASP A 97 -15.76 1.76 1.81
CA ASP A 97 -16.50 0.98 0.82
C ASP A 97 -15.60 0.11 -0.08
N MET A 98 -14.49 -0.37 0.48
CA MET A 98 -13.62 -1.31 -0.23
C MET A 98 -14.31 -2.64 -0.38
N GLU A 99 -14.05 -3.31 -1.51
CA GLU A 99 -14.69 -4.58 -1.81
C GLU A 99 -13.70 -5.53 -2.47
N ILE A 100 -13.72 -6.79 -2.03
CA ILE A 100 -12.98 -7.87 -2.68
C ILE A 100 -13.99 -8.96 -3.05
N ARG A 101 -14.04 -9.33 -4.33
CA ARG A 101 -14.93 -10.39 -4.84
C ARG A 101 -14.58 -11.74 -4.21
N ASP A 102 -15.48 -12.69 -4.38
CA ASP A 102 -15.24 -14.07 -3.94
C ASP A 102 -14.01 -14.69 -4.63
N ASN A 103 -13.18 -15.36 -3.85
CA ASN A 103 -11.92 -15.99 -4.31
C ASN A 103 -10.94 -15.05 -5.02
N ASP A 104 -10.98 -13.75 -4.70
CA ASP A 104 -10.14 -12.71 -5.28
C ASP A 104 -9.23 -12.07 -4.22
N SER A 105 -8.39 -11.13 -4.64
CA SER A 105 -7.45 -10.41 -3.79
C SER A 105 -7.27 -8.96 -4.21
N ALA A 106 -6.96 -8.10 -3.25
CA ALA A 106 -6.55 -6.72 -3.45
C ALA A 106 -5.10 -6.52 -2.98
N TYR A 107 -4.43 -5.54 -3.57
CA TYR A 107 -3.06 -5.18 -3.24
C TYR A 107 -3.03 -3.90 -2.42
N CYS A 108 -2.25 -3.95 -1.35
CA CYS A 108 -1.97 -2.79 -0.51
C CYS A 108 -0.45 -2.55 -0.50
N PHE A 109 -0.03 -1.37 -0.92
CA PHE A 109 1.35 -0.95 -0.98
C PHE A 109 1.64 0.00 0.17
N ILE A 110 2.70 -0.29 0.93
CA ILE A 110 3.05 0.43 2.16
C ILE A 110 4.48 0.92 2.04
N SER A 111 4.71 2.20 2.33
CA SER A 111 6.02 2.80 2.45
C SER A 111 6.12 3.63 3.73
N ALA A 112 7.33 3.92 4.19
CA ALA A 112 7.57 4.72 5.39
C ALA A 112 8.45 5.94 5.08
N THR A 113 8.20 7.03 5.80
CA THR A 113 9.08 8.20 5.84
C THR A 113 9.08 8.72 7.27
N LEU A 114 10.14 8.39 8.01
CA LEU A 114 10.25 8.73 9.42
C LEU A 114 10.78 10.15 9.61
N LYS A 115 10.32 10.82 10.66
CA LYS A 115 10.86 12.12 11.07
C LYS A 115 12.08 11.93 11.95
N GLN A 116 13.02 12.87 11.89
CA GLN A 116 14.18 12.95 12.77
C GLN A 116 13.75 13.17 14.22
N GLN A 117 14.34 12.45 15.16
CA GLN A 117 14.04 12.49 16.59
C GLN A 117 15.23 12.07 17.46
N ASP A 118 16.45 12.47 17.10
CA ASP A 118 17.70 12.19 17.84
C ASP A 118 17.95 10.69 18.11
N ARG A 119 17.64 9.85 17.10
CA ARG A 119 17.82 8.40 17.17
C ARG A 119 19.20 8.00 16.69
N THR A 120 20.12 7.82 17.61
CA THR A 120 21.49 7.35 17.32
C THR A 120 21.54 5.87 16.98
N THR A 121 20.53 5.09 17.43
CA THR A 121 20.38 3.65 17.17
C THR A 121 19.01 3.36 16.57
N PRO A 122 18.85 2.25 15.80
CA PRO A 122 17.55 1.85 15.28
C PRO A 122 16.50 1.71 16.39
N THR A 123 15.45 2.50 16.31
CA THR A 123 14.35 2.54 17.30
C THR A 123 13.04 2.17 16.62
N PRO A 124 12.24 1.24 17.19
CA PRO A 124 11.00 0.80 16.58
C PRO A 124 9.96 1.94 16.53
N VAL A 125 9.33 2.05 15.36
CA VAL A 125 8.17 2.92 15.10
C VAL A 125 7.08 2.02 14.55
N THR A 126 5.95 1.98 15.21
CA THR A 126 4.86 1.04 14.89
C THR A 126 3.58 1.77 14.58
N ASP A 127 2.75 1.13 13.75
CA ASP A 127 1.37 1.50 13.47
C ASP A 127 0.58 0.22 13.15
N SER A 128 -0.72 0.35 12.95
CA SER A 128 -1.58 -0.77 12.52
C SER A 128 -2.49 -0.33 11.39
N LEU A 129 -2.60 -1.16 10.37
CA LEU A 129 -3.63 -1.06 9.35
C LEU A 129 -4.82 -1.88 9.83
N ILE A 130 -5.93 -1.20 10.12
CA ILE A 130 -7.14 -1.77 10.70
C ILE A 130 -8.17 -1.95 9.59
N PHE A 131 -8.83 -3.09 9.57
CA PHE A 131 -9.89 -3.45 8.64
C PHE A 131 -11.17 -3.70 9.43
N ILE A 132 -12.27 -3.04 9.07
CA ILE A 132 -13.60 -3.23 9.65
C ILE A 132 -14.52 -3.77 8.57
N LEU A 133 -14.90 -5.03 8.68
CA LEU A 133 -15.82 -5.67 7.76
C LEU A 133 -17.27 -5.17 8.00
N GLU A 134 -18.09 -5.18 6.97
CA GLU A 134 -19.52 -4.83 7.07
C GLU A 134 -20.26 -5.70 8.11
N SER A 135 -19.76 -6.92 8.40
CA SER A 135 -20.23 -7.78 9.49
C SER A 135 -19.88 -7.28 10.90
N GLY A 136 -19.11 -6.20 11.04
CA GLY A 136 -18.60 -5.68 12.31
C GLY A 136 -17.32 -6.37 12.81
N ILE A 137 -16.77 -7.35 12.08
CA ILE A 137 -15.51 -7.99 12.44
C ILE A 137 -14.37 -7.01 12.18
N GLN A 138 -13.52 -6.83 13.18
CA GLN A 138 -12.28 -6.08 13.06
C GLN A 138 -11.09 -7.02 12.93
N GLN A 139 -10.20 -6.73 11.98
CA GLN A 139 -8.91 -7.39 11.78
C GLN A 139 -7.82 -6.32 11.66
N GLN A 140 -6.56 -6.69 11.87
CA GLN A 140 -5.46 -5.73 11.73
C GLN A 140 -4.21 -6.41 11.20
N VAL A 141 -3.38 -5.63 10.54
CA VAL A 141 -2.00 -5.95 10.14
C VAL A 141 -1.08 -4.95 10.83
N GLN A 142 -0.08 -5.45 11.54
CA GLN A 142 0.91 -4.62 12.19
C GLN A 142 1.88 -4.04 11.16
N ILE A 143 2.34 -2.80 11.38
CA ILE A 143 3.40 -2.19 10.58
C ILE A 143 4.50 -1.75 11.54
N ILE A 144 5.76 -2.12 11.25
CA ILE A 144 6.91 -1.76 12.06
C ILE A 144 8.07 -1.30 11.18
N ALA A 145 8.77 -0.25 11.60
CA ALA A 145 10.01 0.22 11.02
C ALA A 145 10.99 0.57 12.13
N TYR A 146 12.29 0.38 11.90
CA TYR A 146 13.33 0.75 12.86
C TYR A 146 14.00 2.05 12.39
N GLY A 147 13.55 3.18 12.95
CA GLY A 147 14.04 4.51 12.59
C GLY A 147 15.43 4.80 13.17
N GLN A 148 16.31 5.29 12.33
CA GLN A 148 17.63 5.78 12.74
C GLN A 148 17.93 7.11 12.04
N ASP A 149 18.43 8.09 12.81
CA ASP A 149 18.84 9.35 12.25
C ASP A 149 20.18 9.22 11.54
N VAL A 150 20.37 10.02 10.50
CA VAL A 150 21.59 9.99 9.70
C VAL A 150 22.01 11.42 9.34
N ILE A 151 23.32 11.61 9.13
CA ILE A 151 23.87 12.83 8.57
C ILE A 151 23.90 12.66 7.04
N ILE A 152 23.14 13.49 6.34
CA ILE A 152 23.07 13.43 4.88
C ILE A 152 24.13 14.33 4.28
N LEU A 153 25.02 13.75 3.49
CA LEU A 153 26.04 14.45 2.71
C LEU A 153 25.68 14.34 1.22
N LYS A 154 25.18 15.45 0.66
CA LYS A 154 24.76 15.49 -0.75
C LYS A 154 25.70 16.39 -1.56
N GLY A 155 26.47 15.81 -2.49
CA GLY A 155 27.40 16.55 -3.34
C GLY A 155 28.37 17.42 -2.50
N LYS A 156 28.83 16.90 -1.36
CA LYS A 156 29.60 17.67 -0.39
C LYS A 156 31.06 17.72 -0.79
N THR A 157 31.65 18.94 -0.81
CA THR A 157 33.09 19.14 -0.90
C THR A 157 33.62 19.54 0.49
N ILE A 158 34.65 18.84 0.96
CA ILE A 158 35.39 19.14 2.18
C ILE A 158 36.55 20.04 1.77
N THR A 159 36.60 21.25 2.33
CA THR A 159 37.59 22.29 2.01
C THR A 159 38.45 22.70 3.21
N SER A 160 38.28 22.02 4.34
CA SER A 160 39.03 22.25 5.58
C SER A 160 39.01 21.01 6.44
N ASP A 161 39.88 20.96 7.45
CA ASP A 161 39.87 19.87 8.44
C ASP A 161 38.48 19.58 8.93
N THR A 162 38.05 18.34 8.75
CA THR A 162 36.68 17.89 9.10
C THR A 162 36.76 16.57 9.85
N LEU A 163 36.14 16.52 11.04
CA LEU A 163 36.05 15.32 11.85
C LEU A 163 34.68 14.63 11.61
N PHE A 164 34.72 13.40 11.15
CA PHE A 164 33.56 12.51 11.10
C PHE A 164 33.47 11.70 12.40
N THR A 165 32.40 11.90 13.18
CA THR A 165 32.18 11.16 14.42
C THR A 165 31.33 9.92 14.14
N SER A 166 31.35 8.96 15.08
CA SER A 166 30.56 7.73 15.00
C SER A 166 29.17 7.86 15.66
N GLU A 167 28.76 9.08 16.03
CA GLU A 167 27.48 9.30 16.74
C GLU A 167 26.27 8.97 15.85
N TYR A 168 26.33 9.39 14.58
CA TYR A 168 25.31 9.08 13.57
C TYR A 168 25.96 8.47 12.34
N PRO A 169 25.28 7.55 11.64
CA PRO A 169 25.73 7.08 10.34
C PRO A 169 25.68 8.22 9.30
N PHE A 170 26.56 8.15 8.32
CA PHE A 170 26.59 9.09 7.21
C PHE A 170 25.92 8.47 5.98
N TYR A 171 24.94 9.16 5.41
CA TYR A 171 24.33 8.81 4.14
C TYR A 171 24.89 9.71 3.04
N ILE A 172 25.81 9.17 2.24
CA ILE A 172 26.45 9.92 1.15
C ILE A 172 25.56 9.74 -0.09
N TYR A 173 25.02 10.85 -0.57
CA TYR A 173 24.24 10.91 -1.78
C TYR A 173 24.97 11.74 -2.84
N ASP A 174 25.12 11.20 -4.06
CA ASP A 174 25.86 11.78 -5.17
C ASP A 174 27.37 11.65 -4.95
N SER A 175 28.04 12.63 -4.30
CA SER A 175 29.49 12.61 -4.11
C SER A 175 29.93 13.21 -2.79
N LEU A 176 31.09 12.74 -2.31
CA LEU A 176 31.87 13.35 -1.26
C LEU A 176 33.28 13.57 -1.80
N VAL A 177 33.69 14.84 -1.93
CA VAL A 177 35.00 15.23 -2.49
C VAL A 177 35.82 15.91 -1.41
N VAL A 178 37.09 15.55 -1.30
CA VAL A 178 38.07 16.24 -0.44
C VAL A 178 38.91 17.14 -1.34
N ALA A 179 38.95 18.44 -1.06
CA ALA A 179 39.77 19.38 -1.79
C ALA A 179 41.26 19.13 -1.50
N ALA A 180 42.13 19.52 -2.43
CA ALA A 180 43.57 19.26 -2.30
C ALA A 180 44.23 19.95 -1.09
N ASP A 181 43.60 21.02 -0.60
CA ASP A 181 44.09 21.85 0.51
C ASP A 181 43.22 21.69 1.79
N ALA A 182 42.46 20.62 1.90
CA ALA A 182 41.60 20.33 3.04
C ALA A 182 42.30 19.49 4.12
#